data_4ff44b10ea345b5ce2d8f05e4116b651
#
_entry.id   4ff44b10ea345b5ce2d8f05e4116b651
#
_cell.length_a   1.000
_cell.length_b   1.000
_cell.length_c   1.000
_cell.angle_alpha   90.00
_cell.angle_beta   90.00
_cell.angle_gamma   90.00
#
_symmetry.space_group_name_H-M   'P 1'
#
loop_
_entity.id
_entity.type
_entity.pdbx_description
1 polymer ?
#
loop_
_entity_poly.entity_id
_entity_poly.type
_entity_poly.pdbx_seq_one_letter_code
_entity_poly.pdbx_strand_id
1 'polypeptide(L)'
;MKNGLVTLMLVATAMTAPAQNIRGTWSGELDAGVMKLALVLHVDNDSTCRLDSPDQGAEDLAGQVAYISADSILVRMPQLVALYGGRLVNGELRGTFVQGLSALPLTLKQGKLARKRPQTPQPPFPYQTEEVTFVNEQAGAALAGTLTMPKGATTVLLMVTGSGQQNRDEELFGHKPFAVIADYLARRGIATLRYDDRATGQSKGGEVKRATTKDYADDALAGIEWLRHSGRFGKVGVLGHSEGGSIAFMLGAQHKVDLIVCMAGPAVKGDSVLLEQNKALLGDAGRNLTLETVRAQVAAMQNPWYSFFMDYDPQPDIARISCPVMALNGSKDRQVVASQNMEALRRWLPNSRSTVIKEYPGLNHLFQHCRTGMPAEYGEIEETISEEVLQDMADWLTMLK
;
A
#
# COMPACT_ATOMS: atom_id res chain seq x y z
N MET A 1 6.28 -86.60 20.06
CA MET A 1 5.79 -85.21 20.37
C MET A 1 6.90 -84.26 19.93
N LYS A 2 6.71 -83.58 18.84
CA LYS A 2 7.67 -82.63 18.24
C LYS A 2 7.20 -81.19 18.51
N ASN A 3 7.90 -80.48 19.35
CA ASN A 3 7.66 -79.09 19.61
C ASN A 3 8.33 -78.26 18.52
N GLY A 4 7.53 -77.62 17.64
CA GLY A 4 8.03 -76.66 16.68
C GLY A 4 8.04 -75.24 17.28
N LEU A 5 9.23 -74.66 17.34
CA LEU A 5 9.48 -73.30 17.79
C LEU A 5 9.25 -72.39 16.58
N VAL A 6 8.19 -71.56 16.60
CA VAL A 6 7.96 -70.55 15.58
C VAL A 6 8.68 -69.27 16.00
N THR A 7 9.77 -68.94 15.32
CA THR A 7 10.50 -67.66 15.48
C THR A 7 9.81 -66.57 14.71
N LEU A 8 9.19 -65.65 15.42
CA LEU A 8 8.57 -64.46 14.83
C LEU A 8 9.67 -63.42 14.53
N MET A 9 10.03 -63.26 13.24
CA MET A 9 10.93 -62.20 12.81
C MET A 9 10.15 -60.89 12.75
N LEU A 10 10.38 -59.95 13.69
CA LEU A 10 9.93 -58.56 13.61
C LEU A 10 10.81 -57.84 12.57
N VAL A 11 10.26 -57.57 11.38
CA VAL A 11 10.87 -56.67 10.43
C VAL A 11 10.52 -55.24 10.84
N ALA A 12 11.45 -54.57 11.52
CA ALA A 12 11.36 -53.14 11.77
C ALA A 12 11.61 -52.41 10.46
N THR A 13 10.56 -52.00 9.78
CA THR A 13 10.65 -51.02 8.68
C THR A 13 11.00 -49.67 9.29
N ALA A 14 12.25 -49.28 9.24
CA ALA A 14 12.69 -47.94 9.49
C ALA A 14 12.06 -47.04 8.41
N MET A 15 11.00 -46.31 8.73
CA MET A 15 10.53 -45.21 7.91
C MET A 15 11.62 -44.14 7.95
N THR A 16 12.46 -44.07 6.93
CA THR A 16 13.33 -42.93 6.68
C THR A 16 12.42 -41.77 6.28
N ALA A 17 12.13 -40.87 7.21
CA ALA A 17 11.56 -39.59 6.86
C ALA A 17 12.50 -38.95 5.83
N PRO A 18 11.96 -38.41 4.69
CA PRO A 18 12.80 -37.74 3.73
C PRO A 18 13.51 -36.57 4.45
N ALA A 19 14.82 -36.45 4.23
CA ALA A 19 15.60 -35.36 4.76
C ALA A 19 14.93 -34.05 4.32
N GLN A 20 14.41 -33.28 5.26
CA GLN A 20 13.77 -31.98 4.97
C GLN A 20 14.85 -31.06 4.44
N ASN A 21 14.64 -30.54 3.25
CA ASN A 21 15.56 -29.61 2.58
C ASN A 21 15.15 -28.18 2.92
N ILE A 22 16.07 -27.38 3.47
CA ILE A 22 15.83 -25.95 3.75
C ILE A 22 15.72 -25.13 2.46
N ARG A 23 16.16 -25.64 1.31
CA ARG A 23 15.98 -24.97 0.02
C ARG A 23 14.50 -24.85 -0.35
N GLY A 24 14.16 -23.80 -1.09
CA GLY A 24 12.79 -23.51 -1.51
C GLY A 24 12.23 -22.26 -0.85
N THR A 25 10.91 -22.16 -0.84
CA THR A 25 10.20 -20.98 -0.35
C THR A 25 9.69 -21.22 1.07
N TRP A 26 9.93 -20.24 1.92
CA TRP A 26 9.52 -20.21 3.32
C TRP A 26 8.83 -18.92 3.65
N SER A 27 7.71 -18.92 4.32
CA SER A 27 6.98 -17.69 4.66
C SER A 27 6.51 -17.66 6.11
N GLY A 28 6.42 -16.45 6.66
CA GLY A 28 5.93 -16.21 8.01
C GLY A 28 5.66 -14.73 8.25
N GLU A 29 5.22 -14.43 9.45
CA GLU A 29 4.93 -13.05 9.85
C GLU A 29 5.92 -12.61 10.94
N LEU A 30 6.56 -11.47 10.70
CA LEU A 30 7.42 -10.78 11.65
C LEU A 30 6.57 -9.78 12.44
N ASP A 31 6.49 -9.96 13.75
CA ASP A 31 5.79 -9.03 14.63
C ASP A 31 6.72 -7.87 14.99
N ALA A 32 6.49 -6.71 14.38
CA ALA A 32 7.22 -5.47 14.63
C ALA A 32 6.53 -4.56 15.67
N GLY A 33 5.58 -5.10 16.44
CA GLY A 33 4.86 -4.40 17.50
C GLY A 33 3.66 -3.61 17.01
N VAL A 34 3.87 -2.57 16.21
CA VAL A 34 2.77 -1.76 15.64
C VAL A 34 2.12 -2.41 14.42
N MET A 35 2.83 -3.32 13.77
CA MET A 35 2.35 -4.10 12.62
C MET A 35 3.02 -5.45 12.53
N LYS A 36 2.35 -6.39 11.87
CA LYS A 36 2.95 -7.67 11.45
C LYS A 36 3.30 -7.56 9.97
N LEU A 37 4.50 -8.00 9.63
CA LEU A 37 5.00 -7.99 8.25
C LEU A 37 5.16 -9.41 7.74
N ALA A 38 4.50 -9.73 6.64
CA ALA A 38 4.75 -10.96 5.93
C ALA A 38 6.14 -10.93 5.29
N LEU A 39 6.91 -11.97 5.54
CA LEU A 39 8.20 -12.20 4.91
C LEU A 39 8.20 -13.53 4.18
N VAL A 40 8.72 -13.53 2.94
CA VAL A 40 8.86 -14.73 2.13
C VAL A 40 10.32 -14.89 1.76
N LEU A 41 10.97 -15.89 2.33
CA LEU A 41 12.37 -16.22 2.07
C LEU A 41 12.43 -17.31 0.99
N HIS A 42 13.07 -16.99 -0.15
CA HIS A 42 13.39 -17.94 -1.20
C HIS A 42 14.86 -18.37 -1.06
N VAL A 43 15.09 -19.61 -0.65
CA VAL A 43 16.45 -20.19 -0.60
C VAL A 43 16.72 -20.87 -1.94
N ASP A 44 17.39 -20.15 -2.85
CA ASP A 44 17.60 -20.59 -4.23
C ASP A 44 18.65 -21.70 -4.32
N ASN A 45 19.74 -21.54 -3.55
CA ASN A 45 20.83 -22.51 -3.44
C ASN A 45 21.65 -22.26 -2.14
N ASP A 46 22.80 -22.91 -2.02
CA ASP A 46 23.65 -22.82 -0.82
C ASP A 46 24.40 -21.47 -0.69
N SER A 47 24.26 -20.57 -1.64
CA SER A 47 24.98 -19.28 -1.66
C SER A 47 24.03 -18.08 -1.80
N THR A 48 22.86 -18.26 -2.43
CA THR A 48 21.95 -17.16 -2.76
C THR A 48 20.54 -17.41 -2.24
N CYS A 49 19.92 -16.34 -1.81
CA CYS A 49 18.51 -16.28 -1.44
C CYS A 49 17.90 -14.96 -1.86
N ARG A 50 16.58 -14.87 -1.84
CA ARG A 50 15.81 -13.65 -2.03
C ARG A 50 14.79 -13.51 -0.93
N LEU A 51 14.45 -12.29 -0.57
CA LEU A 51 13.43 -11.99 0.42
C LEU A 51 12.37 -11.10 -0.21
N ASP A 52 11.09 -11.49 -0.06
CA ASP A 52 9.98 -10.60 -0.34
C ASP A 52 9.41 -10.09 0.98
N SER A 53 8.95 -8.85 0.96
CA SER A 53 8.09 -8.26 1.97
C SER A 53 6.82 -7.75 1.29
N PRO A 54 5.84 -8.63 1.04
CA PRO A 54 4.63 -8.26 0.28
C PRO A 54 3.85 -7.12 0.91
N ASP A 55 3.92 -7.00 2.23
CA ASP A 55 3.23 -5.95 2.98
C ASP A 55 3.85 -4.57 2.80
N GLN A 56 5.04 -4.52 2.22
CA GLN A 56 5.79 -3.31 1.93
C GLN A 56 6.02 -3.14 0.41
N GLY A 57 5.35 -3.97 -0.41
CA GLY A 57 5.52 -3.95 -1.86
C GLY A 57 6.96 -4.28 -2.34
N ALA A 58 7.78 -4.90 -1.49
CA ALA A 58 9.16 -5.24 -1.81
C ALA A 58 9.24 -6.71 -2.24
N GLU A 59 9.78 -6.93 -3.44
CA GLU A 59 9.96 -8.26 -4.02
C GLU A 59 11.40 -8.47 -4.47
N ASP A 60 11.83 -9.73 -4.47
CA ASP A 60 13.13 -10.19 -4.98
C ASP A 60 14.35 -9.46 -4.39
N LEU A 61 14.27 -9.02 -3.12
CA LEU A 61 15.41 -8.40 -2.45
C LEU A 61 16.55 -9.40 -2.34
N ALA A 62 17.65 -9.12 -3.04
CA ALA A 62 18.80 -10.04 -3.13
C ALA A 62 19.46 -10.27 -1.77
N GLY A 63 19.68 -11.53 -1.43
CA GLY A 63 20.31 -11.98 -0.21
C GLY A 63 21.41 -13.01 -0.45
N GLN A 64 22.16 -13.30 0.59
CA GLN A 64 23.26 -14.27 0.61
C GLN A 64 23.01 -15.30 1.68
N VAL A 65 23.19 -16.58 1.35
CA VAL A 65 23.24 -17.67 2.31
C VAL A 65 24.66 -17.71 2.90
N ALA A 66 24.77 -17.25 4.14
CA ALA A 66 26.06 -17.22 4.84
C ALA A 66 26.40 -18.59 5.47
N TYR A 67 25.39 -19.37 5.79
CA TYR A 67 25.53 -20.74 6.29
C TYR A 67 24.24 -21.52 6.01
N ILE A 68 24.37 -22.79 5.64
CA ILE A 68 23.28 -23.76 5.52
C ILE A 68 23.74 -25.15 5.88
N SER A 69 22.92 -25.89 6.62
CA SER A 69 23.10 -27.32 6.96
C SER A 69 21.76 -28.04 6.78
N ALA A 70 21.70 -29.29 7.22
CA ALA A 70 20.47 -30.06 7.15
C ALA A 70 19.33 -29.49 8.02
N ASP A 71 19.67 -28.77 9.10
CA ASP A 71 18.69 -28.25 10.07
C ASP A 71 18.84 -26.76 10.41
N SER A 72 19.78 -26.04 9.81
CA SER A 72 20.07 -24.68 10.20
C SER A 72 20.42 -23.80 8.98
N ILE A 73 20.03 -22.54 9.03
CA ILE A 73 20.32 -21.54 7.98
C ILE A 73 20.68 -20.20 8.62
N LEU A 74 21.62 -19.49 7.99
CA LEU A 74 21.90 -18.08 8.26
C LEU A 74 21.93 -17.34 6.91
N VAL A 75 21.09 -16.33 6.77
CA VAL A 75 21.03 -15.48 5.57
C VAL A 75 21.31 -14.03 5.93
N ARG A 76 21.89 -13.30 4.97
CA ARG A 76 22.17 -11.86 5.05
C ARG A 76 21.41 -11.13 3.96
N MET A 77 20.76 -10.01 4.31
CA MET A 77 20.07 -9.10 3.41
C MET A 77 20.81 -7.75 3.40
N PRO A 78 21.83 -7.58 2.54
CA PRO A 78 22.70 -6.39 2.58
C PRO A 78 21.96 -5.08 2.40
N GLN A 79 20.96 -5.05 1.50
CA GLN A 79 20.16 -3.85 1.21
C GLN A 79 19.32 -3.40 2.42
N LEU A 80 18.91 -4.35 3.26
CA LEU A 80 18.12 -4.07 4.46
C LEU A 80 18.99 -3.92 5.73
N VAL A 81 20.31 -4.18 5.62
CA VAL A 81 21.21 -4.30 6.77
C VAL A 81 20.63 -5.31 7.78
N ALA A 82 20.14 -6.47 7.27
CA ALA A 82 19.41 -7.44 8.08
C ALA A 82 20.00 -8.84 7.97
N LEU A 83 19.71 -9.66 8.98
CA LEU A 83 20.12 -11.07 9.11
C LEU A 83 18.89 -11.89 9.53
N TYR A 84 18.80 -13.12 9.03
CA TYR A 84 17.92 -14.13 9.62
C TYR A 84 18.70 -15.40 9.89
N GLY A 85 18.69 -15.86 11.15
CA GLY A 85 19.22 -17.14 11.56
C GLY A 85 18.09 -18.04 12.07
N GLY A 86 17.92 -19.22 11.45
CA GLY A 86 16.83 -20.14 11.80
C GLY A 86 17.27 -21.59 11.87
N ARG A 87 16.56 -22.37 12.67
CA ARG A 87 16.71 -23.82 12.79
C ARG A 87 15.42 -24.54 12.42
N LEU A 88 15.55 -25.62 11.65
CA LEU A 88 14.43 -26.45 11.25
C LEU A 88 13.95 -27.32 12.41
N VAL A 89 12.74 -27.05 12.90
CA VAL A 89 12.12 -27.77 14.02
C VAL A 89 10.69 -28.13 13.62
N ASN A 90 10.39 -29.42 13.54
CA ASN A 90 9.06 -29.94 13.17
C ASN A 90 8.50 -29.35 11.85
N GLY A 91 9.36 -29.16 10.85
CA GLY A 91 8.96 -28.64 9.54
C GLY A 91 8.84 -27.10 9.47
N GLU A 92 9.21 -26.39 10.52
CA GLU A 92 9.23 -24.93 10.57
C GLU A 92 10.67 -24.42 10.78
N LEU A 93 11.07 -23.36 10.09
CA LEU A 93 12.30 -22.63 10.40
C LEU A 93 12.01 -21.64 11.52
N ARG A 94 12.45 -21.96 12.73
CA ARG A 94 12.32 -21.12 13.92
C ARG A 94 13.60 -20.37 14.16
N GLY A 95 13.52 -19.04 14.21
CA GLY A 95 14.73 -18.24 14.29
C GLY A 95 14.49 -16.80 14.74
N THR A 96 15.50 -15.97 14.44
CA THR A 96 15.51 -14.56 14.78
C THR A 96 15.86 -13.74 13.56
N PHE A 97 15.05 -12.73 13.29
CA PHE A 97 15.32 -11.69 12.30
C PHE A 97 15.93 -10.50 13.02
N VAL A 98 17.10 -10.06 12.56
CA VAL A 98 17.85 -8.94 13.15
C VAL A 98 17.95 -7.84 12.11
N GLN A 99 17.53 -6.61 12.47
CA GLN A 99 17.69 -5.43 11.64
C GLN A 99 18.03 -4.22 12.51
N GLY A 100 19.17 -3.61 12.27
CA GLY A 100 19.69 -2.53 13.10
C GLY A 100 19.91 -2.99 14.54
N LEU A 101 19.23 -2.37 15.50
CA LEU A 101 19.26 -2.73 16.92
C LEU A 101 18.14 -3.69 17.35
N SER A 102 17.25 -4.02 16.44
CA SER A 102 16.09 -4.89 16.71
C SER A 102 16.41 -6.35 16.41
N ALA A 103 16.06 -7.24 17.33
CA ALA A 103 16.13 -8.68 17.17
C ALA A 103 14.75 -9.28 17.50
N LEU A 104 14.04 -9.76 16.49
CA LEU A 104 12.65 -10.19 16.58
C LEU A 104 12.54 -11.69 16.27
N PRO A 105 11.75 -12.45 17.00
CA PRO A 105 11.48 -13.85 16.68
C PRO A 105 10.74 -13.95 15.36
N LEU A 106 11.17 -14.88 14.49
CA LEU A 106 10.51 -15.15 13.22
C LEU A 106 10.47 -16.66 12.99
N THR A 107 9.26 -17.18 12.81
CA THR A 107 9.02 -18.56 12.41
C THR A 107 8.51 -18.59 10.99
N LEU A 108 9.20 -19.34 10.11
CA LEU A 108 8.84 -19.52 8.72
C LEU A 108 8.33 -20.94 8.47
N LYS A 109 7.25 -21.07 7.72
CA LYS A 109 6.67 -22.32 7.24
C LYS A 109 6.98 -22.51 5.77
N GLN A 110 7.11 -23.75 5.34
CA GLN A 110 7.36 -24.04 3.94
C GLN A 110 6.17 -23.63 3.06
N GLY A 111 6.45 -22.96 1.94
CA GLY A 111 5.46 -22.42 1.01
C GLY A 111 5.27 -20.92 1.10
N LYS A 112 4.45 -20.39 0.22
CA LYS A 112 4.08 -18.97 0.24
C LYS A 112 2.93 -18.75 1.23
N LEU A 113 2.95 -17.61 1.92
CA LEU A 113 1.81 -17.18 2.73
C LEU A 113 0.62 -16.89 1.79
N ALA A 114 -0.43 -17.70 1.89
CA ALA A 114 -1.62 -17.54 1.08
C ALA A 114 -2.59 -16.61 1.80
N ARG A 115 -2.64 -15.34 1.37
CA ARG A 115 -3.70 -14.41 1.78
C ARG A 115 -4.80 -14.38 0.72
N LYS A 116 -6.04 -14.56 1.12
CA LYS A 116 -7.17 -14.43 0.20
C LYS A 116 -7.45 -12.97 -0.08
N ARG A 117 -7.55 -12.61 -1.37
CA ARG A 117 -7.91 -11.28 -1.85
C ARG A 117 -8.99 -11.40 -2.91
N PRO A 118 -10.24 -11.72 -2.50
CA PRO A 118 -11.30 -12.11 -3.42
C PRO A 118 -11.71 -11.00 -4.38
N GLN A 119 -11.46 -9.74 -4.02
CA GLN A 119 -11.80 -8.59 -4.87
C GLN A 119 -10.75 -8.29 -5.94
N THR A 120 -9.55 -8.90 -5.89
CA THR A 120 -8.53 -8.67 -6.92
C THR A 120 -9.05 -9.08 -8.29
N PRO A 121 -9.12 -8.14 -9.26
CA PRO A 121 -9.71 -8.42 -10.56
C PRO A 121 -8.97 -9.53 -11.31
N GLN A 122 -9.74 -10.42 -11.95
CA GLN A 122 -9.21 -11.52 -12.73
C GLN A 122 -9.74 -11.46 -14.17
N PRO A 123 -8.91 -11.75 -15.19
CA PRO A 123 -9.38 -11.82 -16.56
C PRO A 123 -10.38 -13.00 -16.77
N PRO A 124 -11.26 -12.93 -17.79
CA PRO A 124 -11.34 -11.90 -18.84
C PRO A 124 -12.05 -10.63 -18.36
N PHE A 125 -11.56 -9.45 -18.81
CA PHE A 125 -12.15 -8.17 -18.47
C PHE A 125 -13.15 -7.69 -19.54
N PRO A 126 -14.28 -7.04 -19.18
CA PRO A 126 -15.25 -6.49 -20.14
C PRO A 126 -14.83 -5.11 -20.70
N TYR A 127 -13.61 -4.68 -20.43
CA TYR A 127 -13.03 -3.41 -20.84
C TYR A 127 -11.61 -3.65 -21.42
N GLN A 128 -11.07 -2.63 -22.10
CA GLN A 128 -9.70 -2.66 -22.60
C GLN A 128 -8.72 -2.09 -21.55
N THR A 129 -7.51 -2.63 -21.55
CA THR A 129 -6.37 -2.08 -20.80
C THR A 129 -5.25 -1.74 -21.78
N GLU A 130 -4.59 -0.61 -21.56
CA GLU A 130 -3.49 -0.12 -22.37
C GLU A 130 -2.33 0.26 -21.43
N GLU A 131 -1.16 -0.33 -21.69
CA GLU A 131 0.06 0.11 -21.01
C GLU A 131 0.54 1.40 -21.64
N VAL A 132 0.75 2.42 -20.81
CA VAL A 132 1.10 3.77 -21.24
C VAL A 132 2.33 4.27 -20.50
N THR A 133 2.99 5.27 -21.08
CA THR A 133 4.05 6.02 -20.40
C THR A 133 3.83 7.50 -20.67
N PHE A 134 3.88 8.30 -19.61
CA PHE A 134 3.90 9.76 -19.70
C PHE A 134 5.13 10.31 -18.98
N VAL A 135 5.54 11.53 -19.29
CA VAL A 135 6.82 12.05 -18.84
C VAL A 135 6.63 13.37 -18.09
N ASN A 136 7.22 13.44 -16.91
CA ASN A 136 7.50 14.69 -16.24
C ASN A 136 8.91 15.14 -16.67
N GLU A 137 8.96 16.00 -17.69
CA GLU A 137 10.23 16.48 -18.28
C GLU A 137 11.12 17.21 -17.26
N GLN A 138 10.52 17.97 -16.35
CA GLN A 138 11.27 18.75 -15.35
C GLN A 138 11.99 17.85 -14.34
N ALA A 139 11.34 16.74 -13.98
CA ALA A 139 11.90 15.75 -13.06
C ALA A 139 12.78 14.70 -13.76
N GLY A 140 12.73 14.62 -15.10
CA GLY A 140 13.33 13.52 -15.86
C GLY A 140 12.73 12.15 -15.49
N ALA A 141 11.43 12.14 -15.15
CA ALA A 141 10.71 10.94 -14.74
C ALA A 141 9.80 10.46 -15.88
N ALA A 142 10.01 9.22 -16.32
CA ALA A 142 9.11 8.50 -17.23
C ALA A 142 8.23 7.56 -16.41
N LEU A 143 6.94 7.86 -16.36
CA LEU A 143 5.97 7.23 -15.48
C LEU A 143 5.14 6.22 -16.26
N ALA A 144 5.30 4.95 -15.91
CA ALA A 144 4.59 3.83 -16.53
C ALA A 144 3.24 3.62 -15.84
N GLY A 145 2.20 3.40 -16.62
CA GLY A 145 0.86 3.21 -16.09
C GLY A 145 -0.01 2.27 -16.92
N THR A 146 -1.15 1.92 -16.36
CA THR A 146 -2.19 1.15 -17.04
C THR A 146 -3.45 2.00 -17.15
N LEU A 147 -3.84 2.32 -18.38
CA LEU A 147 -5.10 2.96 -18.69
C LEU A 147 -6.18 1.87 -18.82
N THR A 148 -7.15 1.89 -17.93
CA THR A 148 -8.33 1.01 -17.97
C THR A 148 -9.47 1.76 -18.65
N MET A 149 -9.95 1.24 -19.78
CA MET A 149 -10.82 1.99 -20.68
C MET A 149 -12.06 1.17 -21.10
N PRO A 150 -13.21 1.40 -20.46
CA PRO A 150 -14.46 0.85 -20.92
C PRO A 150 -14.94 1.55 -22.20
N LYS A 151 -15.72 0.82 -23.01
CA LYS A 151 -16.25 1.36 -24.28
C LYS A 151 -17.10 2.60 -24.04
N GLY A 152 -16.79 3.70 -24.74
CA GLY A 152 -17.55 4.95 -24.70
C GLY A 152 -17.33 5.78 -23.42
N ALA A 153 -16.30 5.51 -22.64
CA ALA A 153 -15.95 6.36 -21.49
C ALA A 153 -15.64 7.79 -21.92
N THR A 154 -16.29 8.74 -21.27
CA THR A 154 -16.07 10.20 -21.45
C THR A 154 -15.38 10.84 -20.26
N THR A 155 -15.33 10.15 -19.13
CA THR A 155 -14.67 10.58 -17.90
C THR A 155 -13.54 9.63 -17.57
N VAL A 156 -12.37 10.18 -17.22
CA VAL A 156 -11.21 9.44 -16.75
C VAL A 156 -10.70 10.03 -15.44
N LEU A 157 -10.26 9.15 -14.52
CA LEU A 157 -9.58 9.54 -13.29
C LEU A 157 -8.11 9.14 -13.36
N LEU A 158 -7.20 10.08 -13.14
CA LEU A 158 -5.84 9.75 -12.73
C LEU A 158 -5.89 9.31 -11.27
N MET A 159 -5.31 8.17 -10.94
CA MET A 159 -5.28 7.64 -9.59
C MET A 159 -3.89 7.89 -8.98
N VAL A 160 -3.88 8.59 -7.83
CA VAL A 160 -2.66 9.03 -7.13
C VAL A 160 -2.57 8.33 -5.78
N THR A 161 -1.51 7.58 -5.58
CA THR A 161 -1.26 6.74 -4.40
C THR A 161 -0.96 7.54 -3.14
N GLY A 162 -0.97 6.86 -2.00
CA GLY A 162 -0.55 7.39 -0.71
C GLY A 162 0.96 7.53 -0.57
N SER A 163 1.40 7.80 0.66
CA SER A 163 2.80 8.09 0.98
C SER A 163 3.75 6.93 0.70
N GLY A 164 4.96 7.26 0.27
CA GLY A 164 6.00 6.31 -0.08
C GLY A 164 6.03 6.01 -1.57
N GLN A 165 6.98 5.17 -1.98
CA GLN A 165 7.07 4.70 -3.35
C GLN A 165 6.09 3.54 -3.56
N GLN A 166 5.05 3.78 -4.32
CA GLN A 166 3.97 2.83 -4.56
C GLN A 166 3.95 2.37 -6.03
N ASN A 167 3.58 1.11 -6.25
CA ASN A 167 3.22 0.67 -7.59
C ASN A 167 1.80 1.16 -7.96
N ARG A 168 1.45 1.06 -9.23
CA ARG A 168 0.16 1.53 -9.79
C ARG A 168 -1.08 0.94 -9.14
N ASP A 169 -0.96 -0.18 -8.44
CA ASP A 169 -2.07 -0.85 -7.76
C ASP A 169 -2.22 -0.41 -6.30
N GLU A 170 -1.28 0.44 -5.81
CA GLU A 170 -1.15 0.78 -4.39
C GLU A 170 -1.10 -0.49 -3.54
N GLU A 171 -0.24 -1.43 -3.94
CA GLU A 171 -0.20 -2.77 -3.36
C GLU A 171 0.34 -2.75 -1.94
N LEU A 172 -0.49 -3.18 -1.01
CA LEU A 172 -0.22 -3.18 0.41
C LEU A 172 -0.83 -4.43 1.06
N PHE A 173 -0.05 -5.21 1.79
CA PHE A 173 -0.49 -6.47 2.42
C PHE A 173 -1.11 -7.48 1.43
N GLY A 174 -0.71 -7.43 0.15
CA GLY A 174 -1.28 -8.21 -0.94
C GLY A 174 -2.66 -7.74 -1.42
N HIS A 175 -3.18 -6.63 -0.86
CA HIS A 175 -4.30 -5.92 -1.44
C HIS A 175 -3.84 -5.07 -2.63
N LYS A 176 -4.74 -4.89 -3.60
CA LYS A 176 -4.53 -4.03 -4.77
C LYS A 176 -5.69 -3.03 -4.90
N PRO A 177 -5.80 -2.07 -3.96
CA PRO A 177 -6.97 -1.20 -3.88
C PRO A 177 -7.24 -0.46 -5.20
N PHE A 178 -6.21 0.08 -5.85
CA PHE A 178 -6.39 0.80 -7.10
C PHE A 178 -6.81 -0.10 -8.26
N ALA A 179 -6.35 -1.36 -8.30
CA ALA A 179 -6.84 -2.32 -9.29
C ALA A 179 -8.34 -2.64 -9.08
N VAL A 180 -8.75 -2.80 -7.82
CA VAL A 180 -10.16 -3.05 -7.45
C VAL A 180 -11.06 -1.88 -7.83
N ILE A 181 -10.64 -0.63 -7.49
CA ILE A 181 -11.38 0.58 -7.85
C ILE A 181 -11.48 0.71 -9.37
N ALA A 182 -10.39 0.50 -10.08
CA ALA A 182 -10.34 0.63 -11.54
C ALA A 182 -11.28 -0.38 -12.23
N ASP A 183 -11.30 -1.63 -11.80
CA ASP A 183 -12.22 -2.65 -12.33
C ASP A 183 -13.68 -2.26 -12.05
N TYR A 184 -13.96 -1.86 -10.81
CA TYR A 184 -15.32 -1.50 -10.40
C TYR A 184 -15.88 -0.32 -11.19
N LEU A 185 -15.07 0.74 -11.36
CA LEU A 185 -15.42 1.93 -12.12
C LEU A 185 -15.53 1.64 -13.63
N ALA A 186 -14.63 0.81 -14.19
CA ALA A 186 -14.66 0.44 -15.59
C ALA A 186 -15.93 -0.33 -15.96
N ARG A 187 -16.42 -1.22 -15.10
CA ARG A 187 -17.69 -1.91 -15.28
C ARG A 187 -18.89 -0.96 -15.29
N ARG A 188 -18.71 0.28 -14.83
CA ARG A 188 -19.73 1.36 -14.80
C ARG A 188 -19.45 2.47 -15.81
N GLY A 189 -18.52 2.24 -16.75
CA GLY A 189 -18.23 3.13 -17.87
C GLY A 189 -17.38 4.36 -17.51
N ILE A 190 -16.53 4.26 -16.49
CA ILE A 190 -15.58 5.30 -16.07
C ILE A 190 -14.17 4.76 -16.28
N ALA A 191 -13.34 5.51 -17.01
CA ALA A 191 -11.96 5.15 -17.25
C ALA A 191 -11.05 5.56 -16.08
N THR A 192 -9.92 4.87 -15.93
CA THR A 192 -8.91 5.20 -14.92
C THR A 192 -7.51 5.04 -15.48
N LEU A 193 -6.59 5.90 -15.07
CA LEU A 193 -5.16 5.75 -15.29
C LEU A 193 -4.48 5.57 -13.93
N ARG A 194 -3.92 4.39 -13.71
CA ARG A 194 -3.07 4.05 -12.56
C ARG A 194 -1.63 4.07 -13.03
N TYR A 195 -0.70 4.59 -12.24
CA TYR A 195 0.71 4.64 -12.62
C TYR A 195 1.63 4.29 -11.45
N ASP A 196 2.80 3.74 -11.77
CA ASP A 196 3.86 3.50 -10.81
C ASP A 196 4.54 4.82 -10.49
N ASP A 197 4.80 5.11 -9.21
CA ASP A 197 5.55 6.29 -8.80
C ASP A 197 6.93 6.34 -9.45
N ARG A 198 7.56 7.54 -9.47
CA ARG A 198 8.92 7.70 -9.99
C ARG A 198 9.90 6.67 -9.41
N ALA A 199 10.73 6.10 -10.25
CA ALA A 199 11.71 5.06 -9.91
C ALA A 199 11.13 3.80 -9.24
N THR A 200 9.84 3.53 -9.39
CA THR A 200 9.14 2.36 -8.86
C THR A 200 8.56 1.51 -9.99
N GLY A 201 8.43 0.22 -9.80
CA GLY A 201 7.82 -0.70 -10.77
C GLY A 201 8.46 -0.58 -12.15
N GLN A 202 7.68 -0.17 -13.15
CA GLN A 202 8.14 0.04 -14.53
C GLN A 202 8.53 1.50 -14.81
N SER A 203 8.23 2.43 -13.89
CA SER A 203 8.63 3.85 -14.00
C SER A 203 10.13 4.03 -13.84
N LYS A 204 10.69 4.99 -14.57
CA LYS A 204 12.14 5.24 -14.60
C LYS A 204 12.45 6.72 -14.37
N GLY A 205 13.59 6.97 -13.77
CA GLY A 205 14.08 8.33 -13.54
C GLY A 205 13.34 9.05 -12.41
N GLY A 206 13.65 10.33 -12.26
CA GLY A 206 13.20 11.15 -11.14
C GLY A 206 14.03 10.95 -9.87
N GLU A 207 14.28 12.03 -9.15
CA GLU A 207 14.93 11.99 -7.85
C GLU A 207 13.92 11.57 -6.78
N VAL A 208 14.28 10.60 -5.94
CA VAL A 208 13.40 10.07 -4.87
C VAL A 208 13.84 10.54 -3.48
N LYS A 209 15.15 10.50 -3.19
CA LYS A 209 15.65 10.79 -1.85
C LYS A 209 15.32 12.19 -1.34
N ARG A 210 15.14 13.14 -2.27
CA ARG A 210 14.82 14.53 -1.99
C ARG A 210 13.42 14.91 -2.42
N ALA A 211 12.68 13.99 -3.03
CA ALA A 211 11.31 14.21 -3.49
C ALA A 211 10.39 14.53 -2.30
N THR A 212 9.46 15.42 -2.54
CA THR A 212 8.43 15.86 -1.60
C THR A 212 7.04 15.60 -2.21
N THR A 213 5.98 15.79 -1.45
CA THR A 213 4.60 15.74 -1.96
C THR A 213 4.40 16.64 -3.18
N LYS A 214 5.13 17.78 -3.24
CA LYS A 214 5.06 18.69 -4.40
C LYS A 214 5.62 18.05 -5.67
N ASP A 215 6.71 17.29 -5.55
CA ASP A 215 7.31 16.60 -6.70
C ASP A 215 6.39 15.49 -7.24
N TYR A 216 5.68 14.78 -6.36
CA TYR A 216 4.66 13.81 -6.76
C TYR A 216 3.41 14.49 -7.33
N ALA A 217 3.07 15.69 -6.87
CA ALA A 217 2.00 16.48 -7.49
C ALA A 217 2.35 16.93 -8.92
N ASP A 218 3.61 17.24 -9.19
CA ASP A 218 4.10 17.58 -10.54
C ASP A 218 4.10 16.34 -11.45
N ASP A 219 4.37 15.13 -10.92
CA ASP A 219 4.20 13.88 -11.67
C ASP A 219 2.72 13.62 -12.02
N ALA A 220 1.84 13.79 -11.05
CA ALA A 220 0.40 13.65 -11.26
C ALA A 220 -0.11 14.68 -12.30
N LEU A 221 0.39 15.92 -12.25
CA LEU A 221 0.06 16.94 -13.24
C LEU A 221 0.48 16.51 -14.65
N ALA A 222 1.66 15.94 -14.83
CA ALA A 222 2.09 15.39 -16.12
C ALA A 222 1.13 14.31 -16.65
N GLY A 223 0.63 13.44 -15.77
CA GLY A 223 -0.39 12.44 -16.11
C GLY A 223 -1.73 13.06 -16.52
N ILE A 224 -2.19 14.09 -15.82
CA ILE A 224 -3.41 14.85 -16.18
C ILE A 224 -3.23 15.51 -17.56
N GLU A 225 -2.11 16.15 -17.80
CA GLU A 225 -1.82 16.81 -19.08
C GLU A 225 -1.75 15.79 -20.22
N TRP A 226 -1.11 14.64 -20.01
CA TRP A 226 -1.09 13.54 -20.97
C TRP A 226 -2.51 13.05 -21.32
N LEU A 227 -3.38 12.85 -20.31
CA LEU A 227 -4.76 12.45 -20.52
C LEU A 227 -5.54 13.51 -21.34
N ARG A 228 -5.36 14.80 -21.06
CA ARG A 228 -6.00 15.89 -21.79
C ARG A 228 -5.52 15.96 -23.23
N HIS A 229 -4.21 15.89 -23.48
CA HIS A 229 -3.62 15.89 -24.82
C HIS A 229 -4.04 14.69 -25.67
N SER A 230 -4.40 13.56 -25.04
CA SER A 230 -4.92 12.40 -25.77
C SER A 230 -6.21 12.68 -26.54
N GLY A 231 -6.99 13.68 -26.13
CA GLY A 231 -8.28 14.05 -26.73
C GLY A 231 -9.37 12.98 -26.57
N ARG A 232 -9.12 11.92 -25.81
CA ARG A 232 -10.05 10.77 -25.68
C ARG A 232 -11.17 11.00 -24.69
N PHE A 233 -11.02 11.93 -23.75
CA PHE A 233 -11.94 12.13 -22.63
C PHE A 233 -12.46 13.56 -22.56
N GLY A 234 -13.73 13.73 -22.25
CA GLY A 234 -14.37 15.02 -22.05
C GLY A 234 -14.10 15.61 -20.66
N LYS A 235 -13.89 14.74 -19.66
CA LYS A 235 -13.55 15.11 -18.28
C LYS A 235 -12.36 14.34 -17.79
N VAL A 236 -11.40 15.05 -17.19
CA VAL A 236 -10.20 14.47 -16.56
C VAL A 236 -10.19 14.86 -15.09
N GLY A 237 -10.46 13.89 -14.23
CA GLY A 237 -10.46 14.06 -12.78
C GLY A 237 -9.25 13.39 -12.13
N VAL A 238 -9.18 13.51 -10.81
CA VAL A 238 -8.19 12.85 -9.98
C VAL A 238 -8.87 12.08 -8.84
N LEU A 239 -8.40 10.86 -8.58
CA LEU A 239 -8.69 10.11 -7.37
C LEU A 239 -7.40 9.99 -6.59
N GLY A 240 -7.35 10.51 -5.37
CA GLY A 240 -6.17 10.43 -4.51
C GLY A 240 -6.48 9.76 -3.19
N HIS A 241 -5.61 8.83 -2.77
CA HIS A 241 -5.69 8.19 -1.46
C HIS A 241 -4.62 8.75 -0.53
N SER A 242 -4.97 9.04 0.72
CA SER A 242 -4.01 9.50 1.73
C SER A 242 -3.24 10.76 1.25
N GLU A 243 -1.90 10.71 1.11
CA GLU A 243 -1.11 11.80 0.52
C GLU A 243 -1.59 12.17 -0.89
N GLY A 244 -2.03 11.18 -1.69
CA GLY A 244 -2.64 11.43 -3.00
C GLY A 244 -3.87 12.33 -2.91
N GLY A 245 -4.61 12.32 -1.79
CA GLY A 245 -5.69 13.26 -1.51
C GLY A 245 -5.20 14.69 -1.35
N SER A 246 -4.05 14.91 -0.69
CA SER A 246 -3.41 16.24 -0.63
C SER A 246 -2.97 16.71 -2.02
N ILE A 247 -2.42 15.81 -2.83
CA ILE A 247 -2.05 16.09 -4.24
C ILE A 247 -3.29 16.46 -5.05
N ALA A 248 -4.40 15.75 -4.86
CA ALA A 248 -5.67 16.07 -5.53
C ALA A 248 -6.17 17.49 -5.16
N PHE A 249 -6.00 17.92 -3.90
CA PHE A 249 -6.32 19.29 -3.49
C PHE A 249 -5.40 20.33 -4.13
N MET A 250 -4.08 20.06 -4.22
CA MET A 250 -3.14 20.93 -4.92
C MET A 250 -3.52 21.12 -6.40
N LEU A 251 -3.88 20.04 -7.10
CA LEU A 251 -4.30 20.06 -8.50
C LEU A 251 -5.65 20.78 -8.67
N GLY A 252 -6.60 20.57 -7.76
CA GLY A 252 -7.88 21.25 -7.74
C GLY A 252 -7.77 22.75 -7.53
N ALA A 253 -6.91 23.17 -6.59
CA ALA A 253 -6.62 24.58 -6.31
C ALA A 253 -5.99 25.33 -7.50
N GLN A 254 -5.30 24.60 -8.36
CA GLN A 254 -4.70 25.10 -9.61
C GLN A 254 -5.65 24.99 -10.82
N HIS A 255 -6.90 24.53 -10.61
CA HIS A 255 -7.90 24.32 -11.66
C HIS A 255 -7.43 23.37 -12.78
N LYS A 256 -6.61 22.37 -12.44
CA LYS A 256 -6.04 21.40 -13.39
C LYS A 256 -6.96 20.20 -13.65
N VAL A 257 -7.96 19.97 -12.81
CA VAL A 257 -8.87 18.82 -12.86
C VAL A 257 -10.33 19.24 -12.88
N ASP A 258 -11.18 18.42 -13.50
CA ASP A 258 -12.61 18.67 -13.66
C ASP A 258 -13.44 18.14 -12.47
N LEU A 259 -12.89 17.22 -11.69
CA LEU A 259 -13.48 16.66 -10.47
C LEU A 259 -12.43 15.96 -9.61
N ILE A 260 -12.73 15.80 -8.32
CA ILE A 260 -11.84 15.19 -7.33
C ILE A 260 -12.60 14.09 -6.55
N VAL A 261 -12.00 12.92 -6.43
CA VAL A 261 -12.31 11.93 -5.39
C VAL A 261 -11.14 11.89 -4.42
N CYS A 262 -11.37 12.29 -3.18
CA CYS A 262 -10.38 12.29 -2.12
C CYS A 262 -10.71 11.19 -1.11
N MET A 263 -9.87 10.18 -1.03
CA MET A 263 -10.00 9.05 -0.12
C MET A 263 -9.02 9.22 1.04
N ALA A 264 -9.51 9.47 2.24
CA ALA A 264 -8.72 9.63 3.47
C ALA A 264 -7.55 10.65 3.32
N GLY A 265 -7.76 11.72 2.54
CA GLY A 265 -6.74 12.74 2.35
C GLY A 265 -6.66 13.72 3.52
N PRO A 266 -5.44 14.12 3.95
CA PRO A 266 -5.25 15.14 4.96
C PRO A 266 -5.89 16.47 4.58
N ALA A 267 -6.70 17.04 5.47
CA ALA A 267 -7.38 18.32 5.29
C ALA A 267 -6.95 19.37 6.33
N VAL A 268 -6.05 19.01 7.24
CA VAL A 268 -5.40 19.90 8.19
C VAL A 268 -3.89 19.85 8.01
N LYS A 269 -3.19 20.77 8.64
CA LYS A 269 -1.73 20.87 8.53
C LYS A 269 -1.06 19.54 8.91
N GLY A 270 -0.02 19.16 8.18
CA GLY A 270 0.62 17.85 8.29
C GLY A 270 1.19 17.55 9.68
N ASP A 271 1.68 18.55 10.42
CA ASP A 271 2.13 18.35 11.80
C ASP A 271 0.99 17.91 12.74
N SER A 272 -0.20 18.45 12.54
CA SER A 272 -1.40 18.05 13.28
C SER A 272 -1.87 16.66 12.89
N VAL A 273 -1.77 16.31 11.60
CA VAL A 273 -2.04 14.94 11.13
C VAL A 273 -1.11 13.94 11.80
N LEU A 274 0.21 14.20 11.77
CA LEU A 274 1.21 13.33 12.38
C LEU A 274 1.03 13.19 13.89
N LEU A 275 0.68 14.26 14.59
CA LEU A 275 0.40 14.22 16.02
C LEU A 275 -0.77 13.27 16.33
N GLU A 276 -1.90 13.43 15.67
CA GLU A 276 -3.08 12.62 15.94
C GLU A 276 -2.89 11.17 15.45
N GLN A 277 -2.21 10.95 14.34
CA GLN A 277 -1.79 9.63 13.89
C GLN A 277 -0.96 8.91 14.95
N ASN A 278 0.09 9.55 15.48
CA ASN A 278 0.94 8.94 16.49
C ASN A 278 0.17 8.66 17.78
N LYS A 279 -0.69 9.56 18.22
CA LYS A 279 -1.58 9.31 19.38
C LYS A 279 -2.50 8.11 19.13
N ALA A 280 -3.12 8.05 17.96
CA ALA A 280 -4.05 6.98 17.61
C ALA A 280 -3.36 5.60 17.50
N LEU A 281 -2.12 5.56 16.98
CA LEU A 281 -1.34 4.34 16.84
C LEU A 281 -0.70 3.86 18.14
N LEU A 282 -0.23 4.79 18.98
CA LEU A 282 0.44 4.45 20.25
C LEU A 282 -0.52 4.31 21.43
N GLY A 283 -1.78 4.72 21.28
CA GLY A 283 -2.78 4.64 22.35
C GLY A 283 -2.32 5.35 23.64
N ASP A 284 -2.31 4.65 24.76
CA ASP A 284 -1.91 5.23 26.06
C ASP A 284 -0.47 5.77 26.06
N ALA A 285 0.45 5.13 25.34
CA ALA A 285 1.83 5.62 25.22
C ALA A 285 1.93 6.94 24.44
N GLY A 286 1.00 7.19 23.52
CA GLY A 286 0.92 8.43 22.74
C GLY A 286 0.19 9.59 23.45
N ARG A 287 -0.47 9.35 24.59
CA ARG A 287 -1.33 10.34 25.25
C ARG A 287 -0.64 11.68 25.57
N ASN A 288 0.65 11.63 25.91
CA ASN A 288 1.44 12.80 26.28
C ASN A 288 2.26 13.39 25.13
N LEU A 289 2.08 12.90 23.91
CA LEU A 289 2.76 13.47 22.74
C LEU A 289 2.30 14.91 22.50
N THR A 290 3.27 15.77 22.25
CA THR A 290 3.05 17.17 21.90
C THR A 290 3.48 17.42 20.48
N LEU A 291 2.97 18.49 19.89
CA LEU A 291 3.36 18.94 18.57
C LEU A 291 4.88 19.22 18.47
N GLU A 292 5.44 19.81 19.54
CA GLU A 292 6.89 20.08 19.63
C GLU A 292 7.70 18.78 19.57
N THR A 293 7.27 17.74 20.31
CA THR A 293 7.93 16.43 20.29
C THR A 293 7.89 15.80 18.88
N VAL A 294 6.73 15.82 18.22
CA VAL A 294 6.60 15.29 16.86
C VAL A 294 7.49 16.05 15.88
N ARG A 295 7.49 17.39 15.95
CA ARG A 295 8.35 18.23 15.11
C ARG A 295 9.84 17.96 15.34
N ALA A 296 10.27 17.79 16.59
CA ALA A 296 11.65 17.46 16.91
C ALA A 296 12.06 16.08 16.36
N GLN A 297 11.19 15.08 16.46
CA GLN A 297 11.44 13.75 15.89
C GLN A 297 11.58 13.78 14.37
N VAL A 298 10.67 14.48 13.69
CA VAL A 298 10.73 14.61 12.22
C VAL A 298 11.99 15.40 11.78
N ALA A 299 12.35 16.48 12.47
CA ALA A 299 13.55 17.24 12.17
C ALA A 299 14.83 16.39 12.30
N ALA A 300 14.87 15.46 13.28
CA ALA A 300 16.00 14.56 13.47
C ALA A 300 16.14 13.52 12.33
N MET A 301 15.08 13.22 11.59
CA MET A 301 15.12 12.32 10.43
C MET A 301 15.85 12.92 9.23
N GLN A 302 15.96 14.25 9.15
CA GLN A 302 16.58 14.98 8.02
C GLN A 302 16.02 14.56 6.65
N ASN A 303 14.74 14.23 6.60
CA ASN A 303 14.06 13.76 5.41
C ASN A 303 13.21 14.90 4.81
N PRO A 304 13.51 15.35 3.57
CA PRO A 304 12.79 16.46 2.93
C PRO A 304 11.28 16.23 2.78
N TRP A 305 10.87 14.99 2.50
CA TRP A 305 9.44 14.64 2.38
C TRP A 305 8.70 14.89 3.70
N TYR A 306 9.23 14.37 4.82
CA TYR A 306 8.61 14.59 6.14
C TYR A 306 8.58 16.07 6.50
N SER A 307 9.64 16.83 6.20
CA SER A 307 9.69 18.27 6.47
C SER A 307 8.62 19.02 5.68
N PHE A 308 8.48 18.71 4.38
CA PHE A 308 7.46 19.30 3.54
C PHE A 308 6.05 18.93 4.03
N PHE A 309 5.79 17.63 4.22
CA PHE A 309 4.48 17.14 4.67
C PHE A 309 4.04 17.81 5.98
N MET A 310 4.94 17.89 6.95
CA MET A 310 4.68 18.48 8.26
C MET A 310 4.30 19.96 8.18
N ASP A 311 4.90 20.70 7.26
CA ASP A 311 4.65 22.13 7.12
C ASP A 311 3.54 22.49 6.12
N TYR A 312 3.14 21.55 5.26
CA TYR A 312 2.06 21.75 4.31
C TYR A 312 0.71 21.90 5.01
N ASP A 313 0.04 23.02 4.75
CA ASP A 313 -1.33 23.27 5.16
C ASP A 313 -2.25 23.20 3.93
N PRO A 314 -3.12 22.18 3.81
CA PRO A 314 -4.00 22.02 2.67
C PRO A 314 -5.20 22.98 2.65
N GLN A 315 -5.52 23.66 3.75
CA GLN A 315 -6.72 24.47 3.87
C GLN A 315 -6.81 25.61 2.82
N PRO A 316 -5.73 26.36 2.53
CA PRO A 316 -5.75 27.36 1.47
C PRO A 316 -6.00 26.77 0.08
N ASP A 317 -5.51 25.56 -0.19
CA ASP A 317 -5.75 24.87 -1.45
C ASP A 317 -7.22 24.40 -1.53
N ILE A 318 -7.72 23.75 -0.49
CA ILE A 318 -9.11 23.28 -0.40
C ILE A 318 -10.09 24.43 -0.65
N ALA A 319 -9.85 25.60 -0.06
CA ALA A 319 -10.73 26.78 -0.21
C ALA A 319 -10.78 27.34 -1.64
N ARG A 320 -9.77 27.05 -2.47
CA ARG A 320 -9.71 27.51 -3.87
C ARG A 320 -10.29 26.52 -4.89
N ILE A 321 -10.67 25.33 -4.46
CA ILE A 321 -11.24 24.32 -5.34
C ILE A 321 -12.60 24.78 -5.85
N SER A 322 -12.79 24.74 -7.16
CA SER A 322 -14.05 25.13 -7.81
C SER A 322 -14.78 23.98 -8.51
N CYS A 323 -14.11 22.82 -8.67
CA CYS A 323 -14.70 21.64 -9.28
C CYS A 323 -15.48 20.79 -8.26
N PRO A 324 -16.33 19.85 -8.70
CA PRO A 324 -16.97 18.86 -7.83
C PRO A 324 -15.95 18.04 -7.02
N VAL A 325 -16.23 17.82 -5.74
CA VAL A 325 -15.39 17.03 -4.82
C VAL A 325 -16.21 15.98 -4.10
N MET A 326 -15.74 14.75 -4.11
CA MET A 326 -16.17 13.69 -3.20
C MET A 326 -15.04 13.39 -2.22
N ALA A 327 -15.22 13.71 -0.94
CA ALA A 327 -14.25 13.48 0.12
C ALA A 327 -14.76 12.42 1.09
N LEU A 328 -13.99 11.36 1.25
CA LEU A 328 -14.35 10.15 1.96
C LEU A 328 -13.35 9.85 3.08
N ASN A 329 -13.81 9.33 4.22
CA ASN A 329 -12.94 8.83 5.28
C ASN A 329 -13.59 7.68 6.05
N GLY A 330 -12.79 6.80 6.63
CA GLY A 330 -13.26 5.76 7.54
C GLY A 330 -13.29 6.23 9.00
N SER A 331 -14.35 5.92 9.75
CA SER A 331 -14.46 6.34 11.15
C SER A 331 -13.44 5.70 12.10
N LYS A 332 -12.83 4.60 11.67
CA LYS A 332 -11.74 3.91 12.38
C LYS A 332 -10.37 4.15 11.75
N ASP A 333 -10.26 5.15 10.89
CA ASP A 333 -8.97 5.55 10.35
C ASP A 333 -8.05 6.05 11.47
N ARG A 334 -6.89 5.37 11.62
CA ARG A 334 -5.87 5.71 12.63
C ARG A 334 -4.70 6.48 12.03
N GLN A 335 -4.68 6.68 10.72
CA GLN A 335 -3.62 7.41 10.03
C GLN A 335 -4.05 8.84 9.69
N VAL A 336 -5.21 9.01 9.08
CA VAL A 336 -5.83 10.31 8.84
C VAL A 336 -7.15 10.35 9.62
N VAL A 337 -7.06 10.79 10.88
CA VAL A 337 -8.18 10.71 11.83
C VAL A 337 -9.40 11.48 11.32
N ALA A 338 -10.52 10.77 11.11
CA ALA A 338 -11.72 11.29 10.46
C ALA A 338 -12.27 12.56 11.12
N SER A 339 -12.41 12.59 12.46
CA SER A 339 -13.01 13.70 13.17
C SER A 339 -12.36 15.05 12.84
N GLN A 340 -11.04 15.10 12.81
CA GLN A 340 -10.27 16.31 12.53
C GLN A 340 -10.38 16.72 11.04
N ASN A 341 -10.21 15.74 10.14
CA ASN A 341 -10.13 16.02 8.71
C ASN A 341 -11.50 16.30 8.09
N MET A 342 -12.55 15.57 8.51
CA MET A 342 -13.91 15.78 7.99
C MET A 342 -14.50 17.13 8.45
N GLU A 343 -14.14 17.60 9.65
CA GLU A 343 -14.52 18.94 10.11
C GLU A 343 -13.85 20.04 9.27
N ALA A 344 -12.55 19.89 9.01
CA ALA A 344 -11.81 20.82 8.14
C ALA A 344 -12.39 20.88 6.73
N LEU A 345 -12.71 19.72 6.12
CA LEU A 345 -13.34 19.63 4.81
C LEU A 345 -14.69 20.35 4.76
N ARG A 346 -15.57 20.14 5.76
CA ARG A 346 -16.86 20.83 5.84
C ARG A 346 -16.71 22.34 5.98
N ARG A 347 -15.65 22.79 6.60
CA ARG A 347 -15.38 24.22 6.80
C ARG A 347 -14.80 24.90 5.57
N TRP A 348 -13.91 24.24 4.84
CA TRP A 348 -13.09 24.87 3.82
C TRP A 348 -13.49 24.53 2.39
N LEU A 349 -14.10 23.36 2.14
CA LEU A 349 -14.61 23.05 0.79
C LEU A 349 -15.78 23.96 0.46
N PRO A 350 -15.78 24.55 -0.75
CA PRO A 350 -16.91 25.33 -1.22
C PRO A 350 -18.20 24.50 -1.20
N ASN A 351 -19.24 25.08 -0.62
CA ASN A 351 -20.54 24.41 -0.55
C ASN A 351 -21.19 24.43 -1.94
N SER A 352 -21.26 23.26 -2.58
CA SER A 352 -21.92 23.06 -3.87
C SER A 352 -22.79 21.80 -3.83
N ARG A 353 -23.79 21.72 -4.73
CA ARG A 353 -24.64 20.52 -4.85
C ARG A 353 -23.85 19.27 -5.27
N SER A 354 -22.68 19.46 -5.84
CA SER A 354 -21.80 18.38 -6.30
C SER A 354 -20.73 18.00 -5.28
N THR A 355 -20.67 18.69 -4.13
CA THR A 355 -19.72 18.36 -3.06
C THR A 355 -20.34 17.31 -2.14
N VAL A 356 -19.65 16.21 -1.96
CA VAL A 356 -19.99 15.11 -1.03
C VAL A 356 -18.87 14.95 -0.01
N ILE A 357 -19.22 14.96 1.28
CA ILE A 357 -18.29 14.70 2.39
C ILE A 357 -18.94 13.58 3.21
N LYS A 358 -18.39 12.37 3.11
CA LYS A 358 -18.96 11.18 3.75
C LYS A 358 -17.95 10.45 4.62
N GLU A 359 -18.32 10.17 5.87
CA GLU A 359 -17.62 9.30 6.79
C GLU A 359 -18.30 7.92 6.82
N TYR A 360 -17.52 6.85 6.70
CA TYR A 360 -18.01 5.48 6.71
C TYR A 360 -17.78 4.84 8.07
N PRO A 361 -18.86 4.47 8.78
CA PRO A 361 -18.75 3.82 10.08
C PRO A 361 -18.03 2.47 9.99
N GLY A 362 -17.06 2.25 10.87
CA GLY A 362 -16.39 0.96 11.00
C GLY A 362 -15.26 0.69 10.01
N LEU A 363 -15.00 1.61 9.06
CA LEU A 363 -13.93 1.45 8.08
C LEU A 363 -12.61 2.05 8.55
N ASN A 364 -11.49 1.39 8.17
CA ASN A 364 -10.13 1.83 8.44
C ASN A 364 -9.61 2.78 7.33
N HIS A 365 -8.31 3.09 7.37
CA HIS A 365 -7.65 3.95 6.38
C HIS A 365 -7.71 3.41 4.94
N LEU A 366 -7.73 2.08 4.75
CA LEU A 366 -7.87 1.42 3.45
C LEU A 366 -9.33 1.21 3.06
N PHE A 367 -10.28 1.75 3.82
CA PHE A 367 -11.72 1.55 3.62
C PHE A 367 -12.17 0.10 3.73
N GLN A 368 -11.52 -0.68 4.59
CA GLN A 368 -11.90 -2.04 4.94
C GLN A 368 -12.74 -2.05 6.22
N HIS A 369 -13.72 -2.93 6.33
CA HIS A 369 -14.36 -3.23 7.61
C HIS A 369 -13.36 -3.82 8.59
N CYS A 370 -13.20 -3.21 9.74
CA CYS A 370 -12.17 -3.56 10.70
C CYS A 370 -12.67 -3.56 12.14
N ARG A 371 -11.90 -4.18 13.02
CA ARG A 371 -12.17 -4.19 14.45
C ARG A 371 -11.60 -2.96 15.15
N THR A 372 -10.33 -2.67 14.98
CA THR A 372 -9.59 -1.60 15.69
C THR A 372 -9.18 -0.45 14.79
N GLY A 373 -9.03 -0.68 13.50
CA GLY A 373 -8.48 0.24 12.51
C GLY A 373 -6.95 0.34 12.52
N MET A 374 -6.30 -0.49 13.32
CA MET A 374 -4.83 -0.53 13.38
C MET A 374 -4.25 -1.15 12.11
N PRO A 375 -3.10 -0.64 11.60
CA PRO A 375 -2.44 -1.21 10.42
C PRO A 375 -2.11 -2.70 10.55
N ALA A 376 -1.91 -3.20 11.77
CA ALA A 376 -1.70 -4.61 12.05
C ALA A 376 -2.85 -5.53 11.57
N GLU A 377 -4.06 -5.00 11.42
CA GLU A 377 -5.21 -5.77 10.93
C GLU A 377 -5.27 -5.86 9.40
N TYR A 378 -4.65 -4.94 8.66
CA TYR A 378 -4.84 -4.81 7.21
C TYR A 378 -4.55 -6.12 6.46
N GLY A 379 -3.47 -6.79 6.82
CA GLY A 379 -3.07 -8.06 6.21
C GLY A 379 -4.02 -9.22 6.51
N GLU A 380 -4.71 -9.20 7.65
CA GLU A 380 -5.62 -10.27 8.10
C GLU A 380 -7.01 -10.14 7.48
N ILE A 381 -7.41 -8.94 7.05
CA ILE A 381 -8.71 -8.67 6.43
C ILE A 381 -8.70 -9.18 4.98
N GLU A 382 -9.71 -9.95 4.57
CA GLU A 382 -9.83 -10.43 3.17
C GLU A 382 -10.38 -9.34 2.23
N GLU A 383 -11.20 -8.43 2.75
CA GLU A 383 -11.78 -7.30 2.02
C GLU A 383 -10.69 -6.29 1.64
N THR A 384 -10.63 -5.87 0.38
CA THR A 384 -9.70 -4.84 -0.08
C THR A 384 -10.29 -3.45 0.08
N ILE A 385 -11.55 -3.26 -0.32
CA ILE A 385 -12.31 -2.01 -0.15
C ILE A 385 -13.78 -2.37 0.05
N SER A 386 -14.46 -1.70 0.97
CA SER A 386 -15.90 -1.84 1.18
C SER A 386 -16.67 -1.56 -0.11
N GLU A 387 -17.60 -2.45 -0.46
CA GLU A 387 -18.43 -2.29 -1.64
C GLU A 387 -19.30 -1.03 -1.57
N GLU A 388 -19.73 -0.61 -0.38
CA GLU A 388 -20.47 0.65 -0.19
C GLU A 388 -19.65 1.86 -0.69
N VAL A 389 -18.37 1.92 -0.40
CA VAL A 389 -17.47 2.98 -0.86
C VAL A 389 -17.35 2.98 -2.39
N LEU A 390 -17.15 1.80 -2.98
CA LEU A 390 -17.06 1.64 -4.42
C LEU A 390 -18.36 2.05 -5.14
N GLN A 391 -19.51 1.67 -4.57
CA GLN A 391 -20.83 2.01 -5.11
C GLN A 391 -21.07 3.52 -5.06
N ASP A 392 -20.84 4.15 -3.91
CA ASP A 392 -21.04 5.61 -3.76
C ASP A 392 -20.17 6.41 -4.73
N MET A 393 -18.89 6.02 -4.89
CA MET A 393 -18.00 6.66 -5.87
C MET A 393 -18.55 6.54 -7.29
N ALA A 394 -18.98 5.35 -7.69
CA ALA A 394 -19.49 5.10 -9.02
C ALA A 394 -20.80 5.86 -9.30
N ASP A 395 -21.70 5.91 -8.33
CA ASP A 395 -22.99 6.62 -8.44
C ASP A 395 -22.74 8.13 -8.55
N TRP A 396 -21.88 8.69 -7.70
CA TRP A 396 -21.53 10.11 -7.77
C TRP A 396 -20.87 10.48 -9.09
N LEU A 397 -19.91 9.69 -9.56
CA LEU A 397 -19.24 9.91 -10.84
C LEU A 397 -20.21 9.81 -12.03
N THR A 398 -21.20 8.92 -11.93
CA THR A 398 -22.23 8.75 -12.98
C THR A 398 -23.18 9.93 -13.03
N MET A 399 -23.52 10.54 -11.89
CA MET A 399 -24.34 11.78 -11.85
C MET A 399 -23.63 12.99 -12.44
N LEU A 400 -22.30 12.98 -12.52
CA LEU A 400 -21.50 14.06 -13.07
C LEU A 400 -21.22 13.91 -14.58
N LYS A 401 -21.65 12.82 -15.22
CA LYS A 401 -21.43 12.55 -16.67
C LYS A 401 -22.11 13.55 -17.60
#